data_e8ad083fb9d0759f14e79bbd950b8712
#
_entry.id   e8ad083fb9d0759f14e79bbd950b8712
#
_cell.length_a   1.000
_cell.length_b   1.000
_cell.length_c   1.000
_cell.angle_alpha   90.00
_cell.angle_beta   90.00
_cell.angle_gamma   90.00
#
_symmetry.space_group_name_H-M   'P 1'
#
loop_
_entity.id
_entity.type
_entity.pdbx_description
1 polymer ?
#
loop_
_entity_poly.entity_id
_entity_poly.type
_entity_poly.pdbx_seq_one_letter_code
_entity_poly.pdbx_strand_id
1 'polypeptide(L)'
;MNLLQRYVSHGIAIGLLVFIMLAFNLSVLAQTSEKRVLRVAFPQVDGMSWTAEDGTHHGMLVDYLNEIAKYTGWEYEYIDTKGPAMLNEFVEGKYELMGGNYYIPALEKYYAYPNYNMGYSRSLLLARSDDRSIHSYDLESMNGKTIGVYENARENIRRLKEFMAINGLYCNIRYYKQEDMVGKIGLYPYLAKGEIDLLLNNVAHISDSVRVVVAYDSQPYYILTNPGNKEVLD
;
A
#
# COMPACT_ATOMS: atom_id res chain seq x y z
N MET A 1 -27.49 -33.24 64.36
CA MET A 1 -27.54 -32.89 62.89
C MET A 1 -27.50 -34.17 62.11
N ASN A 2 -28.66 -34.57 61.52
CA ASN A 2 -28.86 -35.89 60.89
C ASN A 2 -28.01 -36.04 59.62
N LEU A 3 -27.53 -37.26 59.38
CA LEU A 3 -26.71 -37.60 58.18
C LEU A 3 -27.36 -37.11 56.88
N LEU A 4 -28.70 -37.14 56.78
CA LEU A 4 -29.44 -36.62 55.64
C LEU A 4 -29.22 -35.09 55.41
N GLN A 5 -29.16 -34.28 56.43
CA GLN A 5 -28.91 -32.84 56.31
C GLN A 5 -27.50 -32.55 55.78
N ARG A 6 -26.52 -33.40 56.14
CA ARG A 6 -25.15 -33.27 55.62
C ARG A 6 -25.07 -33.57 54.11
N TYR A 7 -25.75 -34.62 53.65
CA TYR A 7 -25.75 -34.97 52.22
C TYR A 7 -26.45 -33.90 51.35
N VAL A 8 -27.56 -33.33 51.85
CA VAL A 8 -28.29 -32.27 51.16
C VAL A 8 -27.44 -30.99 51.09
N SER A 9 -26.75 -30.61 52.16
CA SER A 9 -25.90 -29.39 52.17
C SER A 9 -24.69 -29.54 51.27
N HIS A 10 -24.06 -30.73 51.19
CA HIS A 10 -22.93 -30.97 50.28
C HIS A 10 -23.40 -31.03 48.82
N GLY A 11 -24.56 -31.57 48.51
CA GLY A 11 -25.13 -31.58 47.15
C GLY A 11 -25.45 -30.16 46.65
N ILE A 12 -26.00 -29.30 47.51
CA ILE A 12 -26.26 -27.90 47.19
C ILE A 12 -24.96 -27.13 46.97
N ALA A 13 -23.93 -27.34 47.81
CA ALA A 13 -22.64 -26.68 47.67
C ALA A 13 -21.90 -27.08 46.40
N ILE A 14 -21.93 -28.36 46.03
CA ILE A 14 -21.34 -28.85 44.75
C ILE A 14 -22.11 -28.32 43.56
N GLY A 15 -23.45 -28.31 43.60
CA GLY A 15 -24.27 -27.72 42.56
C GLY A 15 -24.01 -26.23 42.32
N LEU A 16 -23.83 -25.48 43.41
CA LEU A 16 -23.50 -24.06 43.32
C LEU A 16 -22.10 -23.83 42.74
N LEU A 17 -21.11 -24.64 43.09
CA LEU A 17 -19.75 -24.58 42.58
C LEU A 17 -19.68 -24.88 41.08
N VAL A 18 -20.43 -25.90 40.61
CA VAL A 18 -20.53 -26.25 39.20
C VAL A 18 -21.25 -25.14 38.41
N PHE A 19 -22.29 -24.52 39.00
CA PHE A 19 -22.99 -23.40 38.37
C PHE A 19 -22.11 -22.16 38.26
N ILE A 20 -21.29 -21.84 39.30
CA ILE A 20 -20.33 -20.75 39.26
C ILE A 20 -19.23 -21.01 38.22
N MET A 21 -18.71 -22.24 38.12
CA MET A 21 -17.71 -22.60 37.10
C MET A 21 -18.31 -22.52 35.66
N LEU A 22 -19.53 -22.93 35.46
CA LEU A 22 -20.23 -22.79 34.17
C LEU A 22 -20.50 -21.31 33.83
N ALA A 23 -20.91 -20.50 34.78
CA ALA A 23 -21.16 -19.09 34.62
C ALA A 23 -19.83 -18.33 34.30
N PHE A 24 -18.71 -18.71 34.93
CA PHE A 24 -17.39 -18.13 34.63
C PHE A 24 -16.90 -18.48 33.22
N ASN A 25 -17.14 -19.73 32.74
CA ASN A 25 -16.78 -20.12 31.40
C ASN A 25 -17.66 -19.43 30.33
N LEU A 26 -18.93 -19.20 30.62
CA LEU A 26 -19.83 -18.44 29.74
C LEU A 26 -19.43 -16.95 29.69
N SER A 27 -18.95 -16.38 30.77
CA SER A 27 -18.47 -14.98 30.77
C SER A 27 -17.16 -14.79 30.00
N VAL A 28 -16.29 -15.80 29.97
CA VAL A 28 -15.05 -15.80 29.18
C VAL A 28 -15.35 -15.97 27.68
N LEU A 29 -16.41 -16.71 27.32
CA LEU A 29 -16.86 -16.86 25.93
C LEU A 29 -17.65 -15.64 25.40
N ALA A 30 -18.15 -14.79 26.29
CA ALA A 30 -18.89 -13.58 25.95
C ALA A 30 -18.02 -12.31 25.93
N GLN A 31 -16.69 -12.44 25.96
CA GLN A 31 -15.81 -11.37 25.54
C GLN A 31 -15.96 -11.25 24.02
N THR A 32 -17.03 -10.58 23.59
CA THR A 32 -17.12 -10.03 22.25
C THR A 32 -15.90 -9.11 22.13
N SER A 33 -14.86 -9.60 21.44
CA SER A 33 -13.78 -8.76 21.00
C SER A 33 -14.45 -7.60 20.26
N GLU A 34 -14.42 -6.42 20.85
CA GLU A 34 -14.86 -5.22 20.17
C GLU A 34 -14.08 -5.18 18.85
N LYS A 35 -14.78 -5.32 17.72
CA LYS A 35 -14.14 -5.36 16.42
C LYS A 35 -13.36 -4.07 16.24
N ARG A 36 -12.05 -4.18 16.12
CA ARG A 36 -11.20 -3.02 15.93
C ARG A 36 -11.40 -2.51 14.50
N VAL A 37 -11.86 -1.28 14.37
CA VAL A 37 -11.96 -0.59 13.07
C VAL A 37 -10.74 0.28 12.90
N LEU A 38 -10.01 0.10 11.79
CA LEU A 38 -8.82 0.89 11.45
C LEU A 38 -9.11 1.78 10.25
N ARG A 39 -8.85 3.07 10.37
CA ARG A 39 -8.98 4.03 9.28
C ARG A 39 -7.77 3.94 8.37
N VAL A 40 -8.01 3.81 7.08
CA VAL A 40 -6.99 3.60 6.05
C VAL A 40 -7.00 4.77 5.08
N ALA A 41 -5.84 5.42 4.88
CA ALA A 41 -5.67 6.40 3.82
C ALA A 41 -5.88 5.73 2.45
N PHE A 42 -6.81 6.25 1.66
CA PHE A 42 -7.21 5.64 0.39
C PHE A 42 -7.05 6.62 -0.78
N PRO A 43 -5.82 6.82 -1.29
CA PRO A 43 -5.59 7.60 -2.49
C PRO A 43 -6.06 6.83 -3.74
N GLN A 44 -6.51 7.56 -4.75
CA GLN A 44 -6.87 6.98 -6.04
C GLN A 44 -5.59 6.71 -6.84
N VAL A 45 -5.10 5.47 -6.77
CA VAL A 45 -3.88 5.00 -7.45
C VAL A 45 -4.19 3.70 -8.16
N ASP A 46 -4.07 3.73 -9.48
CA ASP A 46 -4.40 2.59 -10.33
C ASP A 46 -3.63 1.31 -9.94
N GLY A 47 -4.35 0.19 -9.86
CA GLY A 47 -3.85 -1.09 -9.41
C GLY A 47 -3.59 -1.21 -7.90
N MET A 48 -3.35 -0.11 -7.18
CA MET A 48 -3.07 -0.10 -5.75
C MET A 48 -4.33 0.12 -4.91
N SER A 49 -5.08 1.18 -5.20
CA SER A 49 -6.27 1.58 -4.45
C SER A 49 -7.16 2.48 -5.30
N TRP A 50 -8.38 2.09 -5.53
CA TRP A 50 -9.35 2.92 -6.24
C TRP A 50 -10.78 2.63 -5.78
N THR A 51 -11.63 3.63 -5.90
CA THR A 51 -13.07 3.52 -5.63
C THR A 51 -13.81 3.41 -6.95
N ALA A 52 -14.63 2.37 -7.12
CA ALA A 52 -15.48 2.18 -8.27
C ALA A 52 -16.68 3.15 -8.28
N GLU A 53 -17.40 3.22 -9.40
CA GLU A 53 -18.58 4.13 -9.53
C GLU A 53 -19.71 3.78 -8.56
N ASP A 54 -19.82 2.53 -8.14
CA ASP A 54 -20.78 2.06 -7.14
C ASP A 54 -20.36 2.32 -5.68
N GLY A 55 -19.20 2.96 -5.48
CA GLY A 55 -18.63 3.27 -4.16
C GLY A 55 -17.84 2.11 -3.53
N THR A 56 -17.67 0.98 -4.21
CA THR A 56 -16.85 -0.13 -3.69
C THR A 56 -15.35 0.17 -3.83
N HIS A 57 -14.58 -0.32 -2.84
CA HIS A 57 -13.14 -0.13 -2.79
C HIS A 57 -12.42 -1.36 -3.36
N HIS A 58 -11.41 -1.11 -4.18
CA HIS A 58 -10.65 -2.13 -4.90
C HIS A 58 -9.16 -1.84 -4.89
N GLY A 59 -8.37 -2.85 -5.28
CA GLY A 59 -6.93 -2.76 -5.47
C GLY A 59 -6.14 -3.62 -4.51
N MET A 60 -4.85 -3.72 -4.79
CA MET A 60 -3.95 -4.57 -4.03
C MET A 60 -3.94 -4.26 -2.53
N LEU A 61 -4.10 -2.99 -2.14
CA LEU A 61 -4.20 -2.59 -0.73
C LEU A 61 -5.45 -3.21 -0.07
N VAL A 62 -6.59 -3.17 -0.75
CA VAL A 62 -7.85 -3.75 -0.25
C VAL A 62 -7.72 -5.26 -0.11
N ASP A 63 -7.15 -5.94 -1.11
CA ASP A 63 -6.95 -7.39 -1.08
C ASP A 63 -6.03 -7.80 0.07
N TYR A 64 -4.94 -7.06 0.30
CA TYR A 64 -4.01 -7.29 1.41
C TYR A 64 -4.67 -7.12 2.77
N LEU A 65 -5.41 -6.01 2.95
CA LEU A 65 -6.10 -5.74 4.22
C LEU A 65 -7.21 -6.76 4.48
N ASN A 66 -7.96 -7.17 3.45
CA ASN A 66 -8.95 -8.22 3.57
C ASN A 66 -8.34 -9.57 3.97
N GLU A 67 -7.12 -9.87 3.49
CA GLU A 67 -6.41 -11.08 3.91
C GLU A 67 -5.99 -10.97 5.39
N ILE A 68 -5.44 -9.85 5.82
CA ILE A 68 -5.08 -9.59 7.22
C ILE A 68 -6.32 -9.69 8.13
N ALA A 69 -7.47 -9.17 7.69
CA ALA A 69 -8.73 -9.23 8.43
C ALA A 69 -9.15 -10.66 8.81
N LYS A 70 -8.83 -11.65 7.99
CA LYS A 70 -9.17 -13.07 8.26
C LYS A 70 -8.45 -13.61 9.51
N TYR A 71 -7.30 -13.06 9.84
CA TYR A 71 -6.47 -13.47 10.99
C TYR A 71 -6.69 -12.61 12.22
N THR A 72 -6.95 -11.31 12.02
CA THR A 72 -7.06 -10.34 13.09
C THR A 72 -8.49 -10.06 13.53
N GLY A 73 -9.47 -10.30 12.64
CA GLY A 73 -10.85 -9.89 12.83
C GLY A 73 -11.05 -8.37 12.73
N TRP A 74 -10.06 -7.63 12.25
CA TRP A 74 -10.17 -6.17 12.06
C TRP A 74 -11.12 -5.82 10.92
N GLU A 75 -11.72 -4.64 11.03
CA GLU A 75 -12.49 -3.98 9.98
C GLU A 75 -11.75 -2.72 9.52
N TYR A 76 -11.96 -2.32 8.28
CA TYR A 76 -11.28 -1.16 7.70
C TYR A 76 -12.29 -0.13 7.22
N GLU A 77 -12.04 1.12 7.60
CA GLU A 77 -12.73 2.29 7.07
C GLU A 77 -11.78 3.00 6.09
N TYR A 78 -12.12 3.00 4.82
CA TYR A 78 -11.31 3.64 3.78
C TYR A 78 -11.66 5.12 3.69
N ILE A 79 -10.67 5.98 3.91
CA ILE A 79 -10.82 7.43 3.87
C ILE A 79 -10.18 7.97 2.60
N ASP A 80 -11.01 8.46 1.68
CA ASP A 80 -10.53 9.08 0.45
C ASP A 80 -9.59 10.25 0.76
N THR A 81 -8.43 10.25 0.13
CA THR A 81 -7.42 11.29 0.33
C THR A 81 -6.75 11.67 -0.98
N LYS A 82 -6.20 12.88 -1.01
CA LYS A 82 -5.40 13.38 -2.13
C LYS A 82 -3.92 13.35 -1.75
N GLY A 83 -3.08 12.84 -2.63
CA GLY A 83 -1.65 12.62 -2.39
C GLY A 83 -0.92 13.76 -1.67
N PRO A 84 -1.08 15.06 -2.05
CA PRO A 84 -0.39 16.15 -1.37
C PRO A 84 -0.77 16.35 0.11
N ALA A 85 -2.02 16.05 0.49
CA ALA A 85 -2.51 16.22 1.86
C ALA A 85 -2.26 14.99 2.74
N MET A 86 -2.15 13.82 2.14
CA MET A 86 -2.15 12.52 2.81
C MET A 86 -1.13 12.41 3.94
N LEU A 87 0.10 12.90 3.74
CA LEU A 87 1.14 12.84 4.76
C LEU A 87 0.81 13.68 5.99
N ASN A 88 0.35 14.90 5.79
CA ASN A 88 -0.02 15.78 6.91
C ASN A 88 -1.20 15.19 7.70
N GLU A 89 -2.23 14.75 6.98
CA GLU A 89 -3.41 14.12 7.56
C GLU A 89 -3.07 12.82 8.32
N PHE A 90 -2.06 12.07 7.87
CA PHE A 90 -1.56 10.89 8.57
C PHE A 90 -0.85 11.28 9.88
N VAL A 91 0.02 12.27 9.84
CA VAL A 91 0.73 12.78 11.04
C VAL A 91 -0.26 13.37 12.06
N GLU A 92 -1.34 13.98 11.59
CA GLU A 92 -2.44 14.49 12.42
C GLU A 92 -3.35 13.37 12.99
N GLY A 93 -3.12 12.11 12.61
CA GLY A 93 -3.88 10.96 13.10
C GLY A 93 -5.25 10.76 12.47
N LYS A 94 -5.49 11.32 11.27
CA LYS A 94 -6.72 11.12 10.51
C LYS A 94 -6.91 9.66 10.08
N TYR A 95 -5.80 8.96 9.85
CA TYR A 95 -5.72 7.54 9.49
C TYR A 95 -4.81 6.78 10.44
N GLU A 96 -5.10 5.50 10.65
CA GLU A 96 -4.21 4.57 11.37
C GLU A 96 -3.24 3.87 10.42
N LEU A 97 -3.66 3.61 9.17
CA LEU A 97 -2.89 2.88 8.18
C LEU A 97 -2.73 3.66 6.87
N MET A 98 -1.58 3.50 6.24
CA MET A 98 -1.28 4.05 4.92
C MET A 98 -0.46 3.05 4.11
N GLY A 99 -1.02 2.52 3.02
CA GLY A 99 -0.39 1.51 2.17
C GLY A 99 0.46 2.08 1.03
N GLY A 100 1.31 1.22 0.45
CA GLY A 100 2.06 1.54 -0.75
C GLY A 100 3.26 2.47 -0.57
N ASN A 101 3.83 2.55 0.62
CA ASN A 101 4.90 3.48 0.93
C ASN A 101 6.28 2.82 0.95
N TYR A 102 7.27 3.47 0.36
CA TYR A 102 8.66 3.04 0.43
C TYR A 102 9.27 3.36 1.80
N TYR A 103 10.28 2.56 2.19
CA TYR A 103 11.08 2.89 3.35
C TYR A 103 11.96 4.10 3.07
N ILE A 104 11.79 5.15 3.87
CA ILE A 104 12.58 6.37 3.81
C ILE A 104 13.08 6.66 5.22
N PRO A 105 14.40 6.50 5.52
CA PRO A 105 14.95 6.65 6.86
C PRO A 105 14.62 7.99 7.52
N ALA A 106 14.61 9.09 6.75
CA ALA A 106 14.29 10.43 7.25
C ALA A 106 12.85 10.57 7.77
N LEU A 107 11.96 9.62 7.43
CA LEU A 107 10.55 9.63 7.82
C LEU A 107 10.22 8.70 8.99
N GLU A 108 11.18 7.96 9.54
CA GLU A 108 10.97 7.07 10.71
C GLU A 108 10.43 7.80 11.95
N LYS A 109 10.67 9.09 12.06
CA LYS A 109 10.09 9.90 13.15
C LYS A 109 8.58 10.13 13.00
N TYR A 110 8.03 9.93 11.81
CA TYR A 110 6.62 10.11 11.49
C TYR A 110 5.89 8.79 11.23
N TYR A 111 6.64 7.74 10.88
CA TYR A 111 6.10 6.45 10.47
C TYR A 111 6.68 5.31 11.29
N ALA A 112 5.85 4.33 11.60
CA ALA A 112 6.29 3.01 12.01
C ALA A 112 6.17 2.06 10.81
N TYR A 113 7.24 1.34 10.52
CA TYR A 113 7.33 0.35 9.46
C TYR A 113 7.20 -1.05 10.03
N PRO A 114 6.41 -1.95 9.42
CA PRO A 114 6.37 -3.35 9.82
C PRO A 114 7.67 -4.07 9.44
N ASN A 115 7.87 -5.24 10.03
CA ASN A 115 9.00 -6.12 9.69
C ASN A 115 8.88 -6.72 8.28
N TYR A 116 7.65 -6.84 7.77
CA TYR A 116 7.37 -7.41 6.45
C TYR A 116 6.80 -6.36 5.51
N ASN A 117 7.28 -6.39 4.27
CA ASN A 117 6.75 -5.55 3.21
C ASN A 117 5.48 -6.18 2.61
N MET A 118 4.64 -5.36 1.97
CA MET A 118 3.47 -5.85 1.24
C MET A 118 3.80 -6.23 -0.22
N GLY A 119 5.01 -5.96 -0.68
CA GLY A 119 5.46 -6.30 -2.03
C GLY A 119 6.66 -5.47 -2.47
N TYR A 120 7.00 -5.62 -3.74
CA TYR A 120 8.12 -4.92 -4.37
C TYR A 120 7.64 -4.14 -5.59
N SER A 121 8.01 -2.88 -5.64
CA SER A 121 7.83 -2.02 -6.81
C SER A 121 9.15 -1.90 -7.58
N ARG A 122 9.06 -1.83 -8.90
CA ARG A 122 10.22 -1.59 -9.77
C ARG A 122 10.02 -0.27 -10.50
N SER A 123 11.11 0.42 -10.75
CA SER A 123 11.11 1.51 -11.70
C SER A 123 11.11 0.94 -13.12
N LEU A 124 10.20 1.41 -13.96
CA LEU A 124 10.02 0.97 -15.33
C LEU A 124 10.30 2.14 -16.28
N LEU A 125 11.04 1.90 -17.34
CA LEU A 125 11.05 2.76 -18.51
C LEU A 125 10.20 2.11 -19.61
N LEU A 126 9.17 2.83 -20.01
CA LEU A 126 8.19 2.39 -21.00
C LEU A 126 8.42 3.15 -22.31
N ALA A 127 8.30 2.48 -23.43
CA ALA A 127 8.32 3.07 -24.77
C ALA A 127 7.08 2.67 -25.57
N ARG A 128 6.81 3.36 -26.67
CA ARG A 128 5.82 2.90 -27.65
C ARG A 128 6.25 1.55 -28.23
N SER A 129 5.29 0.68 -28.46
CA SER A 129 5.54 -0.64 -29.05
C SER A 129 6.01 -0.57 -30.50
N ASP A 130 5.65 0.49 -31.23
CA ASP A 130 6.02 0.74 -32.62
C ASP A 130 7.38 1.44 -32.80
N ASP A 131 7.95 2.00 -31.72
CA ASP A 131 9.27 2.63 -31.77
C ASP A 131 10.38 1.58 -31.90
N ARG A 132 10.92 1.44 -33.10
CA ARG A 132 12.01 0.51 -33.41
C ARG A 132 13.41 1.04 -33.09
N SER A 133 13.52 2.29 -32.70
CA SER A 133 14.82 2.90 -32.33
C SER A 133 15.26 2.61 -30.89
N ILE A 134 14.35 2.10 -30.06
CA ILE A 134 14.61 1.73 -28.69
C ILE A 134 14.44 0.21 -28.57
N HIS A 135 15.42 -0.48 -27.99
CA HIS A 135 15.37 -1.93 -27.81
C HIS A 135 15.29 -2.31 -26.33
N SER A 136 14.48 -3.32 -26.01
CA SER A 136 14.35 -3.79 -24.62
C SER A 136 15.69 -4.34 -24.12
N TYR A 137 16.12 -3.88 -22.95
CA TYR A 137 17.39 -4.22 -22.29
C TYR A 137 18.66 -3.84 -23.06
N ASP A 138 18.54 -3.11 -24.16
CA ASP A 138 19.67 -2.46 -24.83
C ASP A 138 19.72 -0.99 -24.39
N LEU A 139 20.51 -0.74 -23.35
CA LEU A 139 20.59 0.58 -22.72
C LEU A 139 21.15 1.65 -23.67
N GLU A 140 22.07 1.28 -24.56
CA GLU A 140 22.67 2.23 -25.52
C GLU A 140 21.62 2.82 -26.46
N SER A 141 20.58 2.05 -26.82
CA SER A 141 19.49 2.52 -27.66
C SER A 141 18.67 3.66 -27.03
N MET A 142 18.82 3.88 -25.73
CA MET A 142 18.12 4.96 -24.99
C MET A 142 18.93 6.28 -24.99
N ASN A 143 20.20 6.28 -25.41
CA ASN A 143 21.01 7.48 -25.40
C ASN A 143 20.44 8.58 -26.31
N GLY A 144 20.41 9.81 -25.77
CA GLY A 144 19.83 10.97 -26.44
C GLY A 144 18.30 11.04 -26.40
N LYS A 145 17.60 10.00 -25.87
CA LYS A 145 16.15 9.96 -25.77
C LYS A 145 15.64 10.85 -24.63
N THR A 146 14.37 11.23 -24.72
CA THR A 146 13.68 12.06 -23.73
C THR A 146 12.79 11.20 -22.83
N ILE A 147 13.05 11.23 -21.52
CA ILE A 147 12.27 10.53 -20.50
C ILE A 147 11.31 11.51 -19.84
N GLY A 148 10.00 11.24 -19.92
CA GLY A 148 8.97 11.99 -19.21
C GLY A 148 8.87 11.51 -17.76
N VAL A 149 8.81 12.46 -16.81
CA VAL A 149 8.69 12.19 -15.38
C VAL A 149 7.77 13.22 -14.72
N TYR A 150 7.10 12.84 -13.63
CA TYR A 150 6.41 13.80 -12.77
C TYR A 150 7.42 14.52 -11.85
N GLU A 151 7.39 15.84 -11.76
CA GLU A 151 8.34 16.62 -10.95
C GLU A 151 8.25 16.31 -9.45
N ASN A 152 7.08 15.88 -8.96
CA ASN A 152 6.87 15.49 -7.57
C ASN A 152 7.31 14.05 -7.24
N ALA A 153 7.64 13.23 -8.25
CA ALA A 153 8.14 11.86 -8.06
C ALA A 153 9.64 11.85 -7.72
N ARG A 154 10.04 12.62 -6.70
CA ARG A 154 11.44 12.93 -6.35
C ARG A 154 12.28 11.68 -6.16
N GLU A 155 11.77 10.68 -5.47
CA GLU A 155 12.51 9.44 -5.20
C GLU A 155 12.72 8.62 -6.50
N ASN A 156 11.70 8.50 -7.32
CA ASN A 156 11.82 7.82 -8.61
C ASN A 156 12.80 8.54 -9.56
N ILE A 157 12.80 9.88 -9.53
CA ILE A 157 13.75 10.69 -10.31
C ILE A 157 15.18 10.50 -9.80
N ARG A 158 15.38 10.45 -8.47
CA ARG A 158 16.70 10.20 -7.87
C ARG A 158 17.25 8.85 -8.35
N ARG A 159 16.42 7.80 -8.27
CA ARG A 159 16.77 6.46 -8.72
C ARG A 159 17.03 6.38 -10.22
N LEU A 160 16.23 7.09 -11.03
CA LEU A 160 16.47 7.19 -12.47
C LEU A 160 17.85 7.78 -12.75
N LYS A 161 18.20 8.87 -12.08
CA LYS A 161 19.52 9.53 -12.27
C LYS A 161 20.66 8.63 -11.84
N GLU A 162 20.51 7.88 -10.74
CA GLU A 162 21.50 6.89 -10.30
C GLU A 162 21.63 5.74 -11.31
N PHE A 163 20.51 5.21 -11.79
CA PHE A 163 20.50 4.18 -12.82
C PHE A 163 21.21 4.66 -14.09
N MET A 164 20.90 5.87 -14.56
CA MET A 164 21.57 6.47 -15.71
C MET A 164 23.08 6.61 -15.48
N ALA A 165 23.49 7.13 -14.31
CA ALA A 165 24.90 7.35 -13.98
C ALA A 165 25.70 6.03 -13.93
N ILE A 166 25.15 5.01 -13.26
CA ILE A 166 25.80 3.69 -13.13
C ILE A 166 25.98 3.02 -14.50
N ASN A 167 25.03 3.21 -15.41
CA ASN A 167 25.01 2.56 -16.72
C ASN A 167 25.56 3.45 -17.85
N GLY A 168 26.07 4.64 -17.55
CA GLY A 168 26.62 5.56 -18.55
C GLY A 168 25.59 6.07 -19.56
N LEU A 169 24.33 6.23 -19.14
CA LEU A 169 23.26 6.69 -20.02
C LEU A 169 23.14 8.20 -20.06
N TYR A 170 22.88 8.74 -21.24
CA TYR A 170 22.71 10.16 -21.50
C TYR A 170 21.33 10.43 -22.07
N CYS A 171 20.30 10.48 -21.20
CA CYS A 171 18.94 10.82 -21.58
C CYS A 171 18.55 12.21 -21.13
N ASN A 172 17.66 12.87 -21.86
CA ASN A 172 17.04 14.12 -21.45
C ASN A 172 15.86 13.84 -20.54
N ILE A 173 15.76 14.52 -19.39
CA ILE A 173 14.62 14.38 -18.50
C ILE A 173 13.66 15.55 -18.71
N ARG A 174 12.43 15.26 -19.11
CA ARG A 174 11.35 16.24 -19.21
C ARG A 174 10.41 16.10 -18.02
N TYR A 175 10.27 17.19 -17.26
CA TYR A 175 9.45 17.26 -16.07
C TYR A 175 8.05 17.73 -16.41
N TYR A 176 7.04 17.04 -15.85
CA TYR A 176 5.63 17.38 -15.96
C TYR A 176 5.04 17.59 -14.57
N LYS A 177 4.14 18.55 -14.47
CA LYS A 177 3.38 18.80 -13.24
C LYS A 177 2.18 17.87 -13.13
N GLN A 178 1.58 17.83 -11.95
CA GLN A 178 0.36 17.04 -11.72
C GLN A 178 -0.80 17.51 -12.59
N GLU A 179 -0.90 18.81 -12.87
CA GLU A 179 -1.89 19.43 -13.76
C GLU A 179 -1.73 19.03 -15.24
N ASP A 180 -0.54 18.59 -15.65
CA ASP A 180 -0.27 18.11 -17.01
C ASP A 180 -0.82 16.70 -17.25
N MET A 181 -1.34 16.03 -16.20
CA MET A 181 -1.93 14.71 -16.33
C MET A 181 -3.20 14.73 -17.17
N VAL A 182 -3.28 13.83 -18.13
CA VAL A 182 -4.48 13.64 -18.95
C VAL A 182 -5.36 12.56 -18.31
N GLY A 183 -6.32 12.98 -17.50
CA GLY A 183 -7.25 12.07 -16.82
C GLY A 183 -6.52 11.01 -15.97
N LYS A 184 -7.01 9.77 -16.00
CA LYS A 184 -6.42 8.64 -15.25
C LYS A 184 -5.19 8.02 -15.94
N ILE A 185 -4.92 8.36 -17.20
CA ILE A 185 -3.84 7.76 -17.99
C ILE A 185 -2.51 8.52 -17.93
N GLY A 186 -2.46 9.58 -17.14
CA GLY A 186 -1.23 10.28 -16.81
C GLY A 186 -0.47 10.85 -18.01
N LEU A 187 0.81 10.49 -18.15
CA LEU A 187 1.69 10.98 -19.21
C LEU A 187 1.70 10.08 -20.46
N TYR A 188 0.91 9.02 -20.52
CA TYR A 188 0.82 8.14 -21.71
C TYR A 188 0.46 8.86 -23.01
N PRO A 189 -0.40 9.90 -23.05
CA PRO A 189 -0.66 10.65 -24.27
C PRO A 189 0.56 11.37 -24.84
N TYR A 190 1.48 11.86 -24.00
CA TYR A 190 2.73 12.47 -24.45
C TYR A 190 3.68 11.44 -25.06
N LEU A 191 3.72 10.23 -24.48
CA LEU A 191 4.45 9.10 -25.05
C LEU A 191 3.85 8.69 -26.41
N ALA A 192 2.52 8.54 -26.50
CA ALA A 192 1.83 8.16 -27.72
C ALA A 192 2.04 9.14 -28.88
N LYS A 193 2.09 10.45 -28.59
CA LYS A 193 2.37 11.50 -29.56
C LYS A 193 3.85 11.63 -29.94
N GLY A 194 4.75 10.94 -29.24
CA GLY A 194 6.20 11.07 -29.46
C GLY A 194 6.79 12.38 -28.89
N GLU A 195 6.08 13.05 -28.01
CA GLU A 195 6.61 14.23 -27.30
C GLU A 195 7.67 13.86 -26.28
N ILE A 196 7.62 12.62 -25.77
CA ILE A 196 8.64 11.91 -25.03
C ILE A 196 8.88 10.55 -25.70
N ASP A 197 10.09 10.04 -25.59
CA ASP A 197 10.47 8.73 -26.14
C ASP A 197 10.24 7.62 -25.12
N LEU A 198 10.45 7.93 -23.86
CA LEU A 198 10.35 7.05 -22.71
C LEU A 198 9.50 7.68 -21.61
N LEU A 199 8.78 6.83 -20.87
CA LEU A 199 8.00 7.23 -19.70
C LEU A 199 8.53 6.48 -18.47
N LEU A 200 8.89 7.23 -17.40
CA LEU A 200 9.18 6.65 -16.09
C LEU A 200 7.88 6.33 -15.37
N ASN A 201 7.71 5.07 -14.98
CA ASN A 201 6.55 4.61 -14.22
C ASN A 201 6.93 3.45 -13.27
N ASN A 202 6.05 3.12 -12.35
CA ASN A 202 6.17 1.97 -11.46
C ASN A 202 5.17 0.86 -11.84
N VAL A 203 4.17 1.19 -12.62
CA VAL A 203 3.11 0.28 -13.08
C VAL A 203 3.13 0.27 -14.60
N ALA A 204 3.17 -0.91 -15.18
CA ALA A 204 2.98 -1.07 -16.61
C ALA A 204 1.48 -1.24 -16.88
N HIS A 205 0.82 -0.22 -17.40
CA HIS A 205 -0.40 -0.43 -18.16
C HIS A 205 0.00 -1.14 -19.44
N ILE A 206 -0.08 -2.47 -19.42
CA ILE A 206 0.23 -3.30 -20.58
C ILE A 206 -0.91 -3.08 -21.57
N SER A 207 -0.63 -2.29 -22.59
CA SER A 207 -1.46 -2.20 -23.79
C SER A 207 -0.61 -2.57 -25.00
N ASP A 208 -1.23 -2.97 -26.10
CA ASP A 208 -0.50 -3.31 -27.33
C ASP A 208 0.34 -2.13 -27.84
N SER A 209 0.06 -0.92 -27.40
CA SER A 209 0.75 0.31 -27.81
C SER A 209 1.98 0.68 -26.98
N VAL A 210 2.18 0.04 -25.83
CA VAL A 210 3.28 0.38 -24.89
C VAL A 210 3.97 -0.88 -24.41
N ARG A 211 5.29 -0.85 -24.32
CA ARG A 211 6.12 -1.95 -23.82
C ARG A 211 7.12 -1.49 -22.78
N VAL A 212 7.51 -2.41 -21.93
CA VAL A 212 8.63 -2.20 -20.98
C VAL A 212 9.94 -2.30 -21.75
N VAL A 213 10.78 -1.28 -21.65
CA VAL A 213 12.15 -1.26 -22.20
C VAL A 213 13.10 -1.87 -21.19
N VAL A 214 13.03 -1.40 -19.95
CA VAL A 214 13.85 -1.88 -18.84
C VAL A 214 13.09 -1.75 -17.53
N ALA A 215 13.30 -2.71 -16.63
CA ALA A 215 12.85 -2.68 -15.25
C ALA A 215 14.09 -2.71 -14.34
N TYR A 216 14.18 -1.79 -13.40
CA TYR A 216 15.32 -1.67 -12.50
C TYR A 216 14.88 -1.27 -11.10
N ASP A 217 15.81 -1.33 -10.14
CA ASP A 217 15.67 -0.84 -8.78
C ASP A 217 14.41 -1.35 -8.07
N SER A 218 14.41 -2.64 -7.74
CA SER A 218 13.32 -3.26 -6.98
C SER A 218 13.34 -2.76 -5.54
N GLN A 219 12.27 -2.10 -5.11
CA GLN A 219 12.13 -1.52 -3.77
C GLN A 219 10.93 -2.13 -3.04
N PRO A 220 11.10 -2.55 -1.78
CA PRO A 220 9.98 -2.98 -0.96
C PRO A 220 9.08 -1.78 -0.62
N TYR A 221 7.78 -2.02 -0.55
CA TYR A 221 6.80 -1.05 -0.06
C TYR A 221 5.94 -1.67 1.03
N TYR A 222 5.41 -0.83 1.89
CA TYR A 222 4.88 -1.20 3.19
C TYR A 222 3.50 -0.61 3.44
N ILE A 223 2.76 -1.24 4.35
CA ILE A 223 1.62 -0.62 5.04
C ILE A 223 2.19 -0.02 6.33
N LEU A 224 2.09 1.29 6.45
CA LEU A 224 2.64 2.05 7.56
C LEU A 224 1.58 2.34 8.61
N THR A 225 2.03 2.54 9.85
CA THR A 225 1.20 3.11 10.92
C THR A 225 1.91 4.28 11.60
N ASN A 226 1.19 5.00 12.47
CA ASN A 226 1.77 6.03 13.33
C ASN A 226 2.70 5.39 14.37
N PRO A 227 3.80 6.07 14.78
CA PRO A 227 4.74 5.51 15.75
C PRO A 227 4.12 5.14 17.10
N GLY A 228 3.01 5.80 17.49
CA GLY A 228 2.26 5.48 18.70
C GLY A 228 1.31 4.28 18.58
N ASN A 229 1.16 3.71 17.39
CA ASN A 229 0.20 2.63 17.10
C ASN A 229 0.91 1.37 16.57
N LYS A 230 2.12 1.11 17.06
CA LYS A 230 2.99 0.00 16.56
C LYS A 230 2.37 -1.38 16.72
N GLU A 231 1.48 -1.57 17.70
CA GLU A 231 0.81 -2.84 17.98
C GLU A 231 -0.05 -3.33 16.82
N VAL A 232 -0.34 -2.51 15.80
CA VAL A 232 -1.02 -2.96 14.57
C VAL A 232 -0.05 -3.54 13.53
N LEU A 233 1.27 -3.52 13.81
CA LEU A 233 2.31 -4.05 12.92
C LEU A 233 2.89 -5.39 13.39
N ASP A 234 2.57 -5.79 14.62
CA ASP A 234 3.02 -7.03 15.27
C ASP A 234 2.01 -8.17 15.05
#